data_9239ce7ea5e664297462329d1b90b838
#
_entry.id   9239ce7ea5e664297462329d1b90b838
#
_cell.length_a   1.000
_cell.length_b   1.000
_cell.length_c   1.000
_cell.angle_alpha   90.00
_cell.angle_beta   90.00
_cell.angle_gamma   90.00
#
_symmetry.space_group_name_H-M   'P 1'
#
loop_
_entity.id
_entity.type
_entity.pdbx_description
1 polymer ?
#
loop_
_entity_poly.entity_id
_entity_poly.type
_entity_poly.pdbx_seq_one_letter_code
_entity_poly.pdbx_strand_id
1 'polypeptide(L)'
;YSQIWARDMNTFIEIACEESDPHELREAILLFFALQQPNDEMIDGYVLKEDFTWYDDTPYYSNAAPKHVAFKNTVETDQESSLIQIVGKYIRKTGDREILNEKVVGKTVLERMNAMVDYLMRERYNEKYGLLYGAMTADWGDVQPNDDFGCDMNDLSDPAIDVYDNAMFIIALDYLLEMAPDSPQASRWKSLREGIERNV
;
A
#
# COMPACT_ATOMS: atom_id res chain seq x y z
N TYR A 1 -18.48 3.51 10.37
CA TYR A 1 -17.03 3.53 10.33
C TYR A 1 -16.60 4.60 9.36
N SER A 2 -15.94 5.65 9.83
CA SER A 2 -15.57 6.81 9.00
C SER A 2 -14.17 6.69 8.37
N GLN A 3 -13.45 5.63 8.68
CA GLN A 3 -12.08 5.39 8.22
C GLN A 3 -12.04 4.38 7.09
N ILE A 4 -11.11 4.56 6.16
CA ILE A 4 -10.79 3.60 5.10
C ILE A 4 -9.33 3.18 5.25
N TRP A 5 -9.12 1.89 5.47
CA TRP A 5 -7.80 1.26 5.66
C TRP A 5 -7.43 0.46 4.42
N ALA A 6 -6.16 0.53 4.01
CA ALA A 6 -5.68 -0.12 2.78
C ALA A 6 -5.86 -1.64 2.82
N ARG A 7 -5.50 -2.29 3.93
CA ARG A 7 -5.62 -3.74 4.10
C ARG A 7 -7.08 -4.20 4.08
N ASP A 8 -7.96 -3.49 4.82
CA ASP A 8 -9.40 -3.78 4.83
C ASP A 8 -9.99 -3.61 3.43
N MET A 9 -9.70 -2.48 2.76
CA MET A 9 -10.17 -2.25 1.42
C MET A 9 -9.67 -3.32 0.45
N ASN A 10 -8.41 -3.75 0.55
CA ASN A 10 -7.88 -4.84 -0.26
C ASN A 10 -8.66 -6.15 -0.05
N THR A 11 -9.09 -6.42 1.18
CA THR A 11 -9.87 -7.61 1.49
C THR A 11 -11.28 -7.56 0.90
N PHE A 12 -11.94 -6.39 0.92
CA PHE A 12 -13.36 -6.26 0.59
C PHE A 12 -13.65 -5.67 -0.78
N ILE A 13 -12.66 -5.14 -1.52
CA ILE A 13 -12.88 -4.38 -2.76
C ILE A 13 -13.67 -5.14 -3.82
N GLU A 14 -13.49 -6.46 -3.95
CA GLU A 14 -14.21 -7.25 -4.94
C GLU A 14 -15.72 -7.33 -4.65
N ILE A 15 -16.09 -7.46 -3.36
CA ILE A 15 -17.49 -7.42 -2.92
C ILE A 15 -18.02 -5.99 -3.02
N ALA A 16 -17.22 -5.00 -2.61
CA ALA A 16 -17.61 -3.61 -2.72
C ALA A 16 -17.91 -3.18 -4.15
N CYS A 17 -17.18 -3.68 -5.16
CA CYS A 17 -17.48 -3.44 -6.58
C CYS A 17 -18.82 -4.02 -7.05
N GLU A 18 -19.37 -5.00 -6.34
CA GLU A 18 -20.68 -5.61 -6.65
C GLU A 18 -21.84 -4.87 -5.97
N GLU A 19 -21.59 -4.31 -4.78
CA GLU A 19 -22.61 -3.76 -3.90
C GLU A 19 -22.64 -2.21 -3.87
N SER A 20 -21.58 -1.54 -4.34
CA SER A 20 -21.40 -0.08 -4.27
C SER A 20 -21.24 0.51 -5.68
N ASP A 21 -21.37 1.85 -5.77
CA ASP A 21 -21.08 2.57 -7.01
C ASP A 21 -19.57 2.46 -7.33
N PRO A 22 -19.19 1.88 -8.48
CA PRO A 22 -17.78 1.81 -8.90
C PRO A 22 -17.07 3.17 -8.96
N HIS A 23 -17.81 4.26 -9.20
CA HIS A 23 -17.27 5.61 -9.21
C HIS A 23 -16.81 6.04 -7.81
N GLU A 24 -17.59 5.76 -6.76
CA GLU A 24 -17.20 6.07 -5.38
C GLU A 24 -15.95 5.29 -4.96
N LEU A 25 -15.87 4.02 -5.36
CA LEU A 25 -14.69 3.19 -5.11
C LEU A 25 -13.45 3.71 -5.86
N ARG A 26 -13.64 4.16 -7.10
CA ARG A 26 -12.57 4.79 -7.89
C ARG A 26 -12.02 6.02 -7.19
N GLU A 27 -12.89 6.91 -6.73
CA GLU A 27 -12.48 8.12 -5.98
C GLU A 27 -11.76 7.77 -4.68
N ALA A 28 -12.22 6.75 -3.95
CA ALA A 28 -11.55 6.27 -2.76
C ALA A 28 -10.13 5.74 -3.05
N ILE A 29 -9.94 5.02 -4.15
CA ILE A 29 -8.62 4.56 -4.61
C ILE A 29 -7.72 5.76 -4.96
N LEU A 30 -8.23 6.71 -5.75
CA LEU A 30 -7.47 7.90 -6.16
C LEU A 30 -7.07 8.77 -4.96
N LEU A 31 -7.87 8.77 -3.91
CA LEU A 31 -7.57 9.49 -2.68
C LEU A 31 -6.36 8.90 -1.93
N PHE A 32 -6.18 7.58 -1.91
CA PHE A 32 -4.93 6.98 -1.43
C PHE A 32 -3.71 7.53 -2.17
N PHE A 33 -3.77 7.60 -3.49
CA PHE A 33 -2.67 8.16 -4.28
C PHE A 33 -2.47 9.67 -4.07
N ALA A 34 -3.52 10.44 -3.78
CA ALA A 34 -3.41 11.85 -3.41
C ALA A 34 -2.76 12.05 -2.03
N LEU A 35 -2.81 11.04 -1.19
CA LEU A 35 -2.23 10.99 0.15
C LEU A 35 -0.88 10.26 0.19
N GLN A 36 -0.41 9.67 -0.91
CA GLN A 36 0.94 9.09 -1.00
C GLN A 36 1.99 10.11 -0.61
N GLN A 37 2.93 9.72 0.23
CA GLN A 37 3.94 10.62 0.77
C GLN A 37 4.99 11.03 -0.28
N PRO A 38 5.71 12.14 -0.06
CA PRO A 38 6.73 12.63 -1.00
C PRO A 38 7.91 11.67 -1.22
N ASN A 39 8.18 10.77 -0.26
CA ASN A 39 9.19 9.71 -0.37
C ASN A 39 8.68 8.46 -1.09
N ASP A 40 7.47 8.51 -1.65
CA ASP A 40 6.75 7.45 -2.36
C ASP A 40 6.15 6.36 -1.43
N GLU A 41 6.29 6.49 -0.10
CA GLU A 41 5.65 5.63 0.89
C GLU A 41 4.13 5.76 0.85
N MET A 42 3.43 4.66 1.07
CA MET A 42 1.97 4.66 1.17
C MET A 42 1.51 4.87 2.61
N ILE A 43 0.32 5.42 2.74
CA ILE A 43 -0.40 5.54 4.00
C ILE A 43 -1.15 4.24 4.30
N ASP A 44 -1.38 3.99 5.58
CA ASP A 44 -2.17 2.85 6.03
C ASP A 44 -3.67 3.07 5.81
N GLY A 45 -4.17 4.24 6.11
CA GLY A 45 -5.56 4.61 5.92
C GLY A 45 -5.80 6.11 5.97
N TYR A 46 -7.07 6.52 5.82
CA TYR A 46 -7.47 7.92 5.90
C TYR A 46 -8.89 8.09 6.45
N VAL A 47 -9.18 9.33 6.88
CA VAL A 47 -10.47 9.75 7.42
C VAL A 47 -10.77 11.20 7.02
N LEU A 48 -12.02 11.61 7.04
CA LEU A 48 -12.37 13.05 6.96
C LEU A 48 -11.82 13.80 8.19
N LYS A 49 -11.32 15.03 7.98
CA LYS A 49 -10.80 15.86 9.09
C LYS A 49 -11.79 16.10 10.21
N GLU A 50 -13.08 16.22 9.88
CA GLU A 50 -14.15 16.44 10.85
C GLU A 50 -14.43 15.21 11.73
N ASP A 51 -14.10 14.03 11.22
CA ASP A 51 -14.25 12.74 11.92
C ASP A 51 -12.94 12.29 12.60
N PHE A 52 -11.85 13.04 12.40
CA PHE A 52 -10.56 12.68 12.95
C PHE A 52 -10.58 12.74 14.48
N THR A 53 -10.27 11.61 15.08
CA THR A 53 -9.96 11.52 16.51
C THR A 53 -8.49 11.08 16.63
N TRP A 54 -7.80 11.54 17.67
CA TRP A 54 -6.39 11.17 17.86
C TRP A 54 -6.26 9.66 18.04
N TYR A 55 -5.33 9.07 17.29
CA TYR A 55 -4.89 7.69 17.42
C TYR A 55 -3.39 7.67 17.71
N ASP A 56 -2.86 6.52 18.05
CA ASP A 56 -1.42 6.33 18.29
C ASP A 56 -0.58 6.41 17.00
N ASP A 57 -1.24 6.42 15.84
CA ASP A 57 -0.59 6.55 14.54
C ASP A 57 -0.17 8.00 14.24
N THR A 58 0.94 8.17 13.55
CA THR A 58 1.40 9.49 13.12
C THR A 58 0.49 10.05 12.02
N PRO A 59 -0.22 11.17 12.24
CA PRO A 59 -1.10 11.76 11.24
C PRO A 59 -0.30 12.40 10.11
N TYR A 60 -0.75 12.19 8.86
CA TYR A 60 -0.19 12.82 7.68
C TYR A 60 -1.24 13.70 6.98
N TYR A 61 -0.79 14.87 6.52
CA TYR A 61 -1.62 15.88 5.84
C TYR A 61 -1.07 16.17 4.45
N SER A 62 -1.92 16.09 3.42
CA SER A 62 -1.57 16.41 2.04
C SER A 62 -2.39 17.58 1.52
N ASN A 63 -1.73 18.51 0.81
CA ASN A 63 -2.42 19.59 0.10
C ASN A 63 -3.28 19.07 -1.06
N ALA A 64 -3.00 17.87 -1.57
CA ALA A 64 -3.77 17.25 -2.63
C ALA A 64 -5.10 16.66 -2.11
N ALA A 65 -5.21 16.42 -0.80
CA ALA A 65 -6.40 15.90 -0.14
C ALA A 65 -6.75 16.73 1.11
N PRO A 66 -7.04 18.05 0.98
CA PRO A 66 -7.09 18.98 2.10
C PRO A 66 -8.22 18.72 3.12
N LYS A 67 -9.19 17.89 2.77
CA LYS A 67 -10.31 17.51 3.65
C LYS A 67 -10.04 16.24 4.46
N HIS A 68 -8.91 15.56 4.22
CA HIS A 68 -8.61 14.28 4.82
C HIS A 68 -7.37 14.35 5.71
N VAL A 69 -7.32 13.42 6.66
CA VAL A 69 -6.14 13.08 7.46
C VAL A 69 -5.81 11.64 7.16
N ALA A 70 -4.56 11.37 6.84
CA ALA A 70 -4.06 10.03 6.65
C ALA A 70 -3.36 9.52 7.91
N PHE A 71 -3.38 8.22 8.08
CA PHE A 71 -2.63 7.50 9.09
C PHE A 71 -1.42 6.84 8.47
N LYS A 72 -0.33 6.81 9.21
CA LYS A 72 0.89 6.18 8.79
C LYS A 72 1.24 5.06 9.77
N ASN A 73 1.39 3.86 9.24
CA ASN A 73 1.94 2.74 9.95
C ASN A 73 3.26 2.36 9.28
N THR A 74 4.36 2.39 10.01
CA THR A 74 5.68 2.06 9.48
C THR A 74 6.21 0.72 9.98
N VAL A 75 5.50 0.08 10.90
CA VAL A 75 5.81 -1.24 11.43
C VAL A 75 5.58 -2.32 10.38
N GLU A 76 4.49 -2.19 9.65
CA GLU A 76 4.09 -3.10 8.57
C GLU A 76 4.67 -2.67 7.21
N THR A 77 4.74 -3.60 6.28
CA THR A 77 5.32 -3.38 4.94
C THR A 77 4.38 -3.86 3.83
N ASP A 78 3.08 -3.88 4.11
CA ASP A 78 2.08 -4.39 3.17
C ASP A 78 1.17 -3.31 2.54
N GLN A 79 1.24 -2.03 2.97
CA GLN A 79 0.36 -0.97 2.48
C GLN A 79 0.53 -0.73 0.98
N GLU A 80 1.77 -0.66 0.49
CA GLU A 80 2.08 -0.52 -0.94
C GLU A 80 1.54 -1.70 -1.74
N SER A 81 1.78 -2.91 -1.23
CA SER A 81 1.32 -4.14 -1.85
C SER A 81 -0.20 -4.24 -1.86
N SER A 82 -0.86 -3.84 -0.78
CA SER A 82 -2.31 -3.80 -0.66
C SER A 82 -2.94 -2.84 -1.67
N LEU A 83 -2.40 -1.62 -1.81
CA LEU A 83 -2.97 -0.66 -2.77
C LEU A 83 -2.78 -1.10 -4.23
N ILE A 84 -1.65 -1.69 -4.59
CA ILE A 84 -1.45 -2.26 -5.92
C ILE A 84 -2.49 -3.35 -6.21
N GLN A 85 -2.75 -4.23 -5.24
CA GLN A 85 -3.76 -5.28 -5.35
C GLN A 85 -5.19 -4.71 -5.45
N ILE A 86 -5.51 -3.65 -4.69
CA ILE A 86 -6.79 -2.95 -4.77
C ILE A 86 -7.06 -2.48 -6.21
N VAL A 87 -6.08 -1.80 -6.83
CA VAL A 87 -6.21 -1.33 -8.22
C VAL A 87 -6.42 -2.51 -9.17
N GLY A 88 -5.67 -3.59 -9.03
CA GLY A 88 -5.80 -4.78 -9.86
C GLY A 88 -7.16 -5.45 -9.74
N LYS A 89 -7.64 -5.65 -8.51
CA LYS A 89 -8.95 -6.21 -8.22
C LYS A 89 -10.09 -5.32 -8.76
N TYR A 90 -9.97 -3.99 -8.55
CA TYR A 90 -10.91 -3.01 -9.10
C TYR A 90 -11.01 -3.13 -10.63
N ILE A 91 -9.88 -3.14 -11.33
CA ILE A 91 -9.85 -3.28 -12.80
C ILE A 91 -10.45 -4.61 -13.24
N ARG A 92 -10.14 -5.72 -12.55
CA ARG A 92 -10.73 -7.04 -12.87
C ARG A 92 -12.26 -7.04 -12.77
N LYS A 93 -12.81 -6.35 -11.78
CA LYS A 93 -14.27 -6.31 -11.54
C LYS A 93 -15.00 -5.32 -12.43
N THR A 94 -14.42 -4.16 -12.68
CA THR A 94 -15.10 -3.06 -13.39
C THR A 94 -14.72 -2.94 -14.87
N GLY A 95 -13.55 -3.44 -15.25
CA GLY A 95 -12.95 -3.24 -16.58
C GLY A 95 -12.33 -1.85 -16.78
N ASP A 96 -12.36 -0.96 -15.77
CA ASP A 96 -11.83 0.41 -15.85
C ASP A 96 -10.30 0.42 -15.82
N ARG A 97 -9.68 0.20 -16.98
CA ARG A 97 -8.22 0.31 -17.15
C ARG A 97 -7.72 1.75 -17.23
N GLU A 98 -8.63 2.71 -17.48
CA GLU A 98 -8.25 4.14 -17.59
C GLU A 98 -7.75 4.70 -16.25
N ILE A 99 -8.12 4.08 -15.13
CA ILE A 99 -7.58 4.45 -13.82
C ILE A 99 -6.04 4.44 -13.80
N LEU A 100 -5.37 3.56 -14.56
CA LEU A 100 -3.91 3.50 -14.64
C LEU A 100 -3.28 4.76 -15.21
N ASN A 101 -4.02 5.46 -16.10
CA ASN A 101 -3.59 6.68 -16.78
C ASN A 101 -4.00 7.94 -16.02
N GLU A 102 -4.87 7.81 -15.01
CA GLU A 102 -5.33 8.94 -14.20
C GLU A 102 -4.15 9.64 -13.52
N LYS A 103 -4.10 10.96 -13.61
CA LYS A 103 -3.02 11.75 -13.01
C LYS A 103 -3.41 12.26 -11.63
N VAL A 104 -2.68 11.84 -10.64
CA VAL A 104 -2.80 12.30 -9.27
C VAL A 104 -1.49 12.99 -8.87
N VAL A 105 -1.54 14.29 -8.55
CA VAL A 105 -0.37 15.09 -8.18
C VAL A 105 0.79 14.93 -9.19
N GLY A 106 0.45 15.03 -10.49
CA GLY A 106 1.42 15.08 -11.59
C GLY A 106 1.98 13.75 -12.10
N LYS A 107 1.77 12.63 -11.38
CA LYS A 107 2.14 11.28 -11.82
C LYS A 107 0.87 10.47 -12.15
N THR A 108 0.93 9.56 -13.10
CA THR A 108 -0.15 8.60 -13.32
C THR A 108 -0.22 7.60 -12.17
N VAL A 109 -1.38 6.94 -12.00
CA VAL A 109 -1.55 5.85 -11.01
C VAL A 109 -0.52 4.76 -11.23
N LEU A 110 -0.24 4.37 -12.49
CA LEU A 110 0.79 3.37 -12.78
C LEU A 110 2.20 3.83 -12.37
N GLU A 111 2.55 5.11 -12.64
CA GLU A 111 3.83 5.68 -12.19
C GLU A 111 3.94 5.71 -10.66
N ARG A 112 2.83 5.97 -9.96
CA ARG A 112 2.79 5.95 -8.49
C ARG A 112 2.94 4.56 -7.92
N MET A 113 2.29 3.56 -8.51
CA MET A 113 2.47 2.16 -8.11
C MET A 113 3.91 1.69 -8.33
N ASN A 114 4.54 2.09 -9.45
CA ASN A 114 5.96 1.79 -9.63
C ASN A 114 6.84 2.47 -8.58
N ALA A 115 6.54 3.72 -8.21
CA ALA A 115 7.26 4.42 -7.16
C ALA A 115 7.12 3.74 -5.78
N MET A 116 5.97 3.12 -5.49
CA MET A 116 5.79 2.27 -4.29
C MET A 116 6.70 1.03 -4.32
N VAL A 117 6.83 0.37 -5.48
CA VAL A 117 7.80 -0.73 -5.64
C VAL A 117 9.24 -0.23 -5.41
N ASP A 118 9.58 0.97 -5.92
CA ASP A 118 10.88 1.58 -5.69
C ASP A 118 11.12 1.90 -4.22
N TYR A 119 10.10 2.39 -3.51
CA TYR A 119 10.15 2.62 -2.07
C TYR A 119 10.43 1.33 -1.30
N LEU A 120 9.67 0.27 -1.52
CA LEU A 120 9.88 -1.02 -0.86
C LEU A 120 11.30 -1.55 -1.07
N MET A 121 11.80 -1.49 -2.30
CA MET A 121 13.15 -1.97 -2.62
C MET A 121 14.26 -1.10 -2.04
N ARG A 122 14.02 0.18 -1.82
CA ARG A 122 14.99 1.10 -1.24
C ARG A 122 15.01 1.10 0.29
N GLU A 123 13.82 1.03 0.91
CA GLU A 123 13.65 1.25 2.36
C GLU A 123 13.37 -0.03 3.14
N ARG A 124 12.81 -1.05 2.47
CA ARG A 124 12.26 -2.24 3.12
C ARG A 124 12.84 -3.56 2.61
N TYR A 125 13.87 -3.51 1.77
CA TYR A 125 14.49 -4.71 1.24
C TYR A 125 15.80 -5.06 1.96
N ASN A 126 15.88 -6.28 2.45
CA ASN A 126 17.09 -6.81 3.08
C ASN A 126 17.89 -7.62 2.06
N GLU A 127 19.00 -7.07 1.57
CA GLU A 127 19.84 -7.69 0.54
C GLU A 127 20.42 -9.06 0.96
N LYS A 128 20.69 -9.24 2.27
CA LYS A 128 21.26 -10.51 2.77
C LYS A 128 20.30 -11.68 2.62
N TYR A 129 19.03 -11.44 2.82
CA TYR A 129 17.98 -12.46 2.75
C TYR A 129 17.22 -12.41 1.42
N GLY A 130 17.30 -11.30 0.69
CA GLY A 130 16.56 -11.09 -0.55
C GLY A 130 15.06 -10.99 -0.35
N LEU A 131 14.63 -10.44 0.78
CA LEU A 131 13.23 -10.36 1.24
C LEU A 131 12.93 -8.97 1.82
N LEU A 132 11.65 -8.59 1.80
CA LEU A 132 11.18 -7.42 2.52
C LEU A 132 11.17 -7.67 4.02
N TYR A 133 11.34 -6.60 4.79
CA TYR A 133 11.27 -6.62 6.26
C TYR A 133 10.39 -5.49 6.78
N GLY A 134 9.75 -5.73 7.91
CA GLY A 134 9.09 -4.76 8.76
C GLY A 134 9.63 -4.82 10.17
N ALA A 135 8.84 -4.49 11.16
CA ALA A 135 9.15 -4.74 12.56
C ALA A 135 8.49 -6.03 13.05
N MET A 136 9.06 -6.63 14.08
CA MET A 136 8.41 -7.73 14.81
C MET A 136 7.16 -7.20 15.50
N THR A 137 6.03 -7.80 15.22
CA THR A 137 4.74 -7.41 15.78
C THR A 137 4.10 -8.55 16.57
N ALA A 138 3.27 -8.19 17.54
CA ALA A 138 2.35 -9.09 18.20
C ALA A 138 0.95 -8.77 17.71
N ASP A 139 0.11 -9.82 17.60
CA ASP A 139 -1.25 -9.69 17.12
C ASP A 139 -1.31 -9.10 15.69
N TRP A 140 -2.39 -8.83 15.12
CA TRP A 140 -2.75 -8.31 13.80
C TRP A 140 -1.70 -7.46 13.01
N GLY A 141 -0.45 -7.39 13.49
CA GLY A 141 0.65 -6.67 12.84
C GLY A 141 0.83 -5.21 13.30
N ASP A 142 -0.01 -4.71 14.19
CA ASP A 142 -0.04 -3.29 14.56
C ASP A 142 0.71 -2.99 15.86
N VAL A 143 1.01 -4.00 16.67
CA VAL A 143 1.55 -3.83 18.01
C VAL A 143 2.96 -4.40 18.10
N GLN A 144 3.92 -3.56 18.46
CA GLN A 144 5.29 -3.97 18.75
C GLN A 144 5.39 -4.51 20.18
N PRO A 145 5.99 -5.70 20.42
CA PRO A 145 5.99 -6.33 21.75
C PRO A 145 6.72 -5.55 22.82
N ASN A 146 7.69 -4.74 22.44
CA ASN A 146 8.62 -4.07 23.33
C ASN A 146 8.59 -2.54 23.22
N ASP A 147 7.60 -1.99 22.54
CA ASP A 147 7.52 -0.55 22.27
C ASP A 147 6.13 0.00 22.62
N ASP A 148 6.11 1.05 23.45
CA ASP A 148 4.89 1.79 23.79
C ASP A 148 4.49 2.83 22.69
N PHE A 149 5.26 2.92 21.59
CA PHE A 149 5.06 3.91 20.53
C PHE A 149 4.17 3.44 19.36
N GLY A 150 3.43 2.37 19.53
CA GLY A 150 2.37 1.97 18.59
C GLY A 150 2.90 1.50 17.24
N CYS A 151 2.45 2.15 16.16
CA CYS A 151 2.64 1.70 14.78
C CYS A 151 3.86 2.30 14.07
N ASP A 152 4.72 3.06 14.75
CA ASP A 152 5.92 3.65 14.14
C ASP A 152 7.18 2.84 14.42
N MET A 153 7.90 2.46 13.35
CA MET A 153 9.25 1.89 13.47
C MET A 153 10.22 2.94 13.98
N ASN A 154 11.00 2.59 15.00
CA ASN A 154 12.00 3.45 15.62
C ASN A 154 13.23 2.63 16.08
N ASP A 155 14.16 3.26 16.79
CA ASP A 155 15.40 2.61 17.25
C ASP A 155 15.17 1.47 18.28
N LEU A 156 13.98 1.34 18.82
CA LEU A 156 13.58 0.27 19.75
C LEU A 156 12.87 -0.89 19.05
N SER A 157 12.50 -0.72 17.78
CA SER A 157 11.84 -1.74 16.99
C SER A 157 12.77 -2.90 16.68
N ASP A 158 12.28 -4.11 16.80
CA ASP A 158 12.98 -5.33 16.39
C ASP A 158 12.66 -5.62 14.90
N PRO A 159 13.60 -5.43 13.94
CA PRO A 159 13.35 -5.76 12.55
C PRO A 159 13.06 -7.24 12.35
N ALA A 160 12.03 -7.56 11.58
CA ALA A 160 11.62 -8.92 11.28
C ALA A 160 11.30 -9.11 9.79
N ILE A 161 11.56 -10.29 9.27
CA ILE A 161 11.12 -10.73 7.96
C ILE A 161 9.97 -11.71 8.20
N ASP A 162 8.81 -11.41 7.65
CA ASP A 162 7.67 -12.31 7.72
C ASP A 162 7.24 -12.83 6.33
N VAL A 163 6.47 -13.90 6.34
CA VAL A 163 5.96 -14.52 5.11
C VAL A 163 4.83 -13.70 4.51
N TYR A 164 4.04 -13.01 5.34
CA TYR A 164 2.86 -12.26 4.91
C TYR A 164 3.24 -11.10 4.00
N ASP A 165 4.10 -10.19 4.43
CA ASP A 165 4.55 -9.02 3.64
C ASP A 165 5.14 -9.44 2.30
N ASN A 166 5.98 -10.49 2.31
CA ASN A 166 6.62 -11.01 1.10
C ASN A 166 5.61 -11.67 0.15
N ALA A 167 4.64 -12.43 0.68
CA ALA A 167 3.56 -12.99 -0.13
C ALA A 167 2.66 -11.89 -0.74
N MET A 168 2.32 -10.86 0.04
CA MET A 168 1.56 -9.70 -0.43
C MET A 168 2.30 -8.98 -1.57
N PHE A 169 3.61 -8.84 -1.46
CA PHE A 169 4.42 -8.20 -2.51
C PHE A 169 4.50 -9.06 -3.79
N ILE A 170 4.64 -10.38 -3.68
CA ILE A 170 4.56 -11.29 -4.84
C ILE A 170 3.23 -11.10 -5.57
N ILE A 171 2.11 -11.11 -4.84
CA ILE A 171 0.77 -10.93 -5.43
C ILE A 171 0.63 -9.53 -6.07
N ALA A 172 1.17 -8.50 -5.45
CA ALA A 172 1.16 -7.14 -6.01
C ALA A 172 1.93 -7.07 -7.34
N LEU A 173 3.09 -7.71 -7.42
CA LEU A 173 3.87 -7.79 -8.66
C LEU A 173 3.16 -8.60 -9.75
N ASP A 174 2.43 -9.65 -9.40
CA ASP A 174 1.58 -10.40 -10.35
C ASP A 174 0.47 -9.50 -10.90
N TYR A 175 -0.18 -8.67 -10.06
CA TYR A 175 -1.16 -7.69 -10.52
C TYR A 175 -0.55 -6.61 -11.43
N LEU A 176 0.63 -6.08 -11.13
CA LEU A 176 1.32 -5.13 -12.01
C LEU A 176 1.61 -5.72 -13.38
N LEU A 177 2.09 -6.96 -13.44
CA LEU A 177 2.35 -7.69 -14.68
C LEU A 177 1.07 -7.92 -15.50
N GLU A 178 -0.06 -8.19 -14.83
CA GLU A 178 -1.37 -8.34 -15.48
C GLU A 178 -1.94 -7.00 -15.99
N MET A 179 -1.84 -5.96 -15.16
CA MET A 179 -2.37 -4.64 -15.50
C MET A 179 -1.57 -3.94 -16.59
N ALA A 180 -0.24 -4.09 -16.61
CA ALA A 180 0.65 -3.37 -17.51
C ALA A 180 1.77 -4.28 -18.06
N PRO A 181 1.44 -5.35 -18.81
CA PRO A 181 2.42 -6.31 -19.33
C PRO A 181 3.46 -5.69 -20.27
N ASP A 182 3.07 -4.62 -20.97
CA ASP A 182 3.92 -3.90 -21.94
C ASP A 182 4.70 -2.74 -21.29
N SER A 183 4.62 -2.59 -19.96
CA SER A 183 5.37 -1.56 -19.24
C SER A 183 6.87 -1.77 -19.39
N PRO A 184 7.66 -0.69 -19.54
CA PRO A 184 9.13 -0.78 -19.49
C PRO A 184 9.64 -1.42 -18.18
N GLN A 185 8.84 -1.43 -17.13
CA GLN A 185 9.16 -2.02 -15.82
C GLN A 185 8.80 -3.52 -15.72
N ALA A 186 8.07 -4.09 -16.67
CA ALA A 186 7.56 -5.46 -16.58
C ALA A 186 8.67 -6.50 -16.33
N SER A 187 9.80 -6.39 -17.03
CA SER A 187 10.94 -7.29 -16.82
C SER A 187 11.52 -7.19 -15.40
N ARG A 188 11.57 -5.98 -14.82
CA ARG A 188 12.03 -5.75 -13.46
C ARG A 188 11.05 -6.35 -12.45
N TRP A 189 9.75 -6.10 -12.60
CA TRP A 189 8.73 -6.67 -11.71
C TRP A 189 8.77 -8.19 -11.71
N LYS A 190 8.91 -8.80 -12.89
CA LYS A 190 9.06 -10.26 -13.02
C LYS A 190 10.30 -10.78 -12.27
N SER A 191 11.45 -10.11 -12.43
CA SER A 191 12.69 -10.50 -11.75
C SER A 191 12.58 -10.37 -10.22
N LEU A 192 11.95 -9.30 -9.72
CA LEU A 192 11.69 -9.12 -8.29
C LEU A 192 10.78 -10.21 -7.76
N ARG A 193 9.66 -10.46 -8.44
CA ARG A 193 8.69 -11.52 -8.09
C ARG A 193 9.36 -12.88 -7.95
N GLU A 194 10.12 -13.28 -8.97
CA GLU A 194 10.84 -14.56 -8.97
C GLU A 194 11.96 -14.62 -7.91
N GLY A 195 12.58 -13.47 -7.61
CA GLY A 195 13.60 -13.35 -6.57
C GLY A 195 13.01 -13.56 -5.18
N ILE A 196 11.95 -12.86 -4.85
CA ILE A 196 11.26 -12.98 -3.56
C ILE A 196 10.68 -14.38 -3.38
N GLU A 197 9.98 -14.93 -4.40
CA GLU A 197 9.38 -16.27 -4.34
C GLU A 197 10.40 -17.38 -4.05
N ARG A 198 11.63 -17.26 -4.53
CA ARG A 198 12.68 -18.26 -4.24
C ARG A 198 13.20 -18.20 -2.81
N ASN A 199 13.03 -17.06 -2.14
CA ASN A 199 13.62 -16.80 -0.83
C ASN A 199 12.62 -16.94 0.32
N VAL A 200 11.31 -16.93 0.02
CA VAL A 200 10.22 -17.28 0.97
C VAL A 200 10.18 -18.81 1.14
#